data_a6f5f2ae535ed7e987768260d06262b9
#
_entry.id   a6f5f2ae535ed7e987768260d06262b9
#
_cell.length_a   1.000
_cell.length_b   1.000
_cell.length_c   1.000
_cell.angle_alpha   90.00
_cell.angle_beta   90.00
_cell.angle_gamma   90.00
#
_symmetry.space_group_name_H-M   'P 1'
#
loop_
_entity.id
_entity.type
_entity.pdbx_description
1 polymer ?
#
loop_
_entity_poly.entity_id
_entity_poly.type
_entity_poly.pdbx_seq_one_letter_code
_entity_poly.pdbx_strand_id
1 'polypeptide(L)'
;MDFYKRALELKDETVADRRYIHQNAETGLELPKTKAYVMDKLKEYGLDPVECGEGVTATLGNGGRVLLLRADMDGLPMPEESGEAFACPTGKTAHTCGHDFHAAMLLSAARILKEQESKLKGTVKFMFQPAEETFQGSKNMIEHGILENPKVDAALAYHVSPGKMPVGLFMYNDKGTMMYSVDGFKITVKGKGSHGAYPHAGVDPINIGVHIHLALQELIARETDPAHACVLTIGQFKAGEAANIIPETAVLQGTIRTNNTKERELLVRRMKEVAEKTADVYNGSVEIEMISEVPPLICNPVSYTHLRAHETPEHL
;
A
#
# COMPACT_ATOMS: atom_id res chain seq x y z
N MET A 1 -25.60 17.22 -16.50
CA MET A 1 -24.98 17.87 -15.32
C MET A 1 -23.55 18.19 -15.68
N ASP A 2 -23.08 19.35 -15.31
CA ASP A 2 -21.66 19.70 -15.32
C ASP A 2 -21.06 19.17 -13.99
N PHE A 3 -20.25 18.13 -14.09
CA PHE A 3 -19.66 17.46 -12.91
C PHE A 3 -18.71 18.37 -12.14
N TYR A 4 -17.93 19.19 -12.87
CA TYR A 4 -17.01 20.15 -12.25
C TYR A 4 -17.76 21.21 -11.44
N LYS A 5 -18.78 21.82 -12.04
CA LYS A 5 -19.63 22.79 -11.34
C LYS A 5 -20.29 22.17 -10.11
N ARG A 6 -20.80 20.91 -10.22
CA ARG A 6 -21.41 20.24 -9.11
C ARG A 6 -20.41 19.93 -7.98
N ALA A 7 -19.19 19.54 -8.33
CA ALA A 7 -18.12 19.35 -7.34
C ALA A 7 -17.77 20.66 -6.61
N LEU A 8 -17.75 21.79 -7.31
CA LEU A 8 -17.54 23.09 -6.67
C LEU A 8 -18.68 23.46 -5.70
N GLU A 9 -19.93 23.13 -6.03
CA GLU A 9 -21.08 23.34 -5.13
C GLU A 9 -20.99 22.49 -3.86
N LEU A 10 -20.34 21.32 -3.91
CA LEU A 10 -20.12 20.41 -2.77
C LEU A 10 -18.84 20.72 -1.99
N LYS A 11 -18.06 21.73 -2.39
CA LYS A 11 -16.74 22.01 -1.80
C LYS A 11 -16.76 22.10 -0.28
N ASP A 12 -17.69 22.87 0.30
CA ASP A 12 -17.72 23.08 1.74
C ASP A 12 -18.06 21.79 2.51
N GLU A 13 -18.93 20.95 1.95
CA GLU A 13 -19.24 19.64 2.49
C GLU A 13 -18.05 18.71 2.39
N THR A 14 -17.38 18.64 1.24
CA THR A 14 -16.16 17.83 1.07
C THR A 14 -15.06 18.23 2.07
N VAL A 15 -14.90 19.53 2.31
CA VAL A 15 -13.95 20.05 3.32
C VAL A 15 -14.38 19.64 4.73
N ALA A 16 -15.67 19.68 5.03
CA ALA A 16 -16.20 19.25 6.33
C ALA A 16 -15.98 17.74 6.55
N ASP A 17 -16.28 16.90 5.55
CA ASP A 17 -16.05 15.47 5.59
C ASP A 17 -14.55 15.16 5.80
N ARG A 18 -13.66 15.83 5.04
CA ARG A 18 -12.21 15.71 5.19
C ARG A 18 -11.75 16.06 6.61
N ARG A 19 -12.22 17.19 7.16
CA ARG A 19 -11.84 17.63 8.51
C ARG A 19 -12.34 16.70 9.59
N TYR A 20 -13.53 16.14 9.42
CA TYR A 20 -14.06 15.14 10.35
C TYR A 20 -13.19 13.87 10.38
N ILE A 21 -12.84 13.33 9.21
CA ILE A 21 -11.99 12.15 9.10
C ILE A 21 -10.60 12.46 9.68
N HIS A 22 -10.06 13.63 9.38
CA HIS A 22 -8.76 14.09 9.90
C HIS A 22 -8.69 14.13 11.43
N GLN A 23 -9.72 14.72 12.05
CA GLN A 23 -9.84 14.77 13.53
C GLN A 23 -9.98 13.42 14.19
N ASN A 24 -10.48 12.45 13.46
CA ASN A 24 -10.73 11.09 13.95
C ASN A 24 -9.76 10.07 13.38
N ALA A 25 -8.51 10.47 13.04
CA ALA A 25 -7.51 9.61 12.46
C ALA A 25 -7.31 8.32 13.28
N GLU A 26 -7.53 7.18 12.61
CA GLU A 26 -7.38 5.82 13.13
C GLU A 26 -6.37 5.08 12.27
N THR A 27 -5.73 4.01 12.78
CA THR A 27 -4.64 3.32 12.08
C THR A 27 -4.89 1.82 11.95
N GLY A 28 -4.34 1.22 10.90
CA GLY A 28 -4.44 -0.23 10.68
C GLY A 28 -5.80 -0.67 10.16
N LEU A 29 -6.19 -1.91 10.47
CA LEU A 29 -7.41 -2.52 9.94
C LEU A 29 -8.69 -2.00 10.62
N GLU A 30 -8.66 -1.81 11.93
CA GLU A 30 -9.83 -1.43 12.70
C GLU A 30 -9.98 0.09 12.77
N LEU A 31 -10.92 0.63 11.99
CA LEU A 31 -11.23 2.05 11.88
C LEU A 31 -12.70 2.34 12.24
N PRO A 32 -13.15 2.04 13.47
CA PRO A 32 -14.58 2.05 13.80
C PRO A 32 -15.26 3.41 13.58
N LYS A 33 -14.61 4.53 13.88
CA LYS A 33 -15.21 5.86 13.72
C LYS A 33 -15.26 6.26 12.26
N THR A 34 -14.15 6.07 11.52
CA THR A 34 -14.05 6.41 10.10
C THR A 34 -14.99 5.53 9.28
N LYS A 35 -15.04 4.23 9.58
CA LYS A 35 -15.96 3.28 8.94
C LYS A 35 -17.43 3.65 9.15
N ALA A 36 -17.82 3.95 10.40
CA ALA A 36 -19.18 4.38 10.71
C ALA A 36 -19.55 5.67 9.98
N TYR A 37 -18.66 6.65 9.97
CA TYR A 37 -18.87 7.92 9.27
C TYR A 37 -19.10 7.73 7.77
N VAL A 38 -18.22 6.96 7.12
CA VAL A 38 -18.34 6.66 5.68
C VAL A 38 -19.65 5.95 5.37
N MET A 39 -20.03 4.95 6.17
CA MET A 39 -21.29 4.25 6.00
C MET A 39 -22.51 5.17 6.15
N ASP A 40 -22.51 6.05 7.13
CA ASP A 40 -23.62 6.98 7.37
C ASP A 40 -23.73 8.02 6.24
N LYS A 41 -22.61 8.56 5.75
CA LYS A 41 -22.61 9.48 4.60
C LYS A 41 -23.13 8.81 3.32
N LEU A 42 -22.72 7.57 3.04
CA LEU A 42 -23.21 6.83 1.89
C LEU A 42 -24.73 6.55 1.98
N LYS A 43 -25.25 6.22 3.17
CA LYS A 43 -26.70 6.09 3.40
C LYS A 43 -27.44 7.41 3.21
N GLU A 44 -26.89 8.52 3.72
CA GLU A 44 -27.44 9.87 3.51
C GLU A 44 -27.59 10.19 2.02
N TYR A 45 -26.65 9.74 1.19
CA TYR A 45 -26.72 9.91 -0.27
C TYR A 45 -27.68 8.92 -0.97
N GLY A 46 -28.30 8.01 -0.23
CA GLY A 46 -29.23 7.00 -0.76
C GLY A 46 -28.54 5.80 -1.40
N LEU A 47 -27.33 5.49 -0.95
CA LEU A 47 -26.62 4.26 -1.29
C LEU A 47 -26.83 3.22 -0.17
N ASP A 48 -26.61 1.95 -0.49
CA ASP A 48 -26.66 0.82 0.43
C ASP A 48 -25.25 0.32 0.75
N PRO A 49 -24.50 0.96 1.67
CA PRO A 49 -23.18 0.52 2.03
C PRO A 49 -23.21 -0.76 2.86
N VAL A 50 -22.24 -1.62 2.60
CA VAL A 50 -21.99 -2.84 3.36
C VAL A 50 -20.53 -2.94 3.76
N GLU A 51 -20.26 -3.67 4.83
CA GLU A 51 -18.88 -4.03 5.18
C GLU A 51 -18.33 -5.06 4.20
N CYS A 52 -17.06 -4.91 3.85
CA CYS A 52 -16.31 -5.85 3.02
C CYS A 52 -14.96 -6.09 3.70
N GLY A 53 -14.86 -7.18 4.45
CA GLY A 53 -13.80 -7.34 5.44
C GLY A 53 -13.84 -6.17 6.44
N GLU A 54 -12.71 -5.56 6.69
CA GLU A 54 -12.62 -4.39 7.56
C GLU A 54 -12.90 -3.05 6.87
N GLY A 55 -13.13 -3.06 5.55
CA GLY A 55 -13.47 -1.86 4.77
C GLY A 55 -14.97 -1.71 4.52
N VAL A 56 -15.33 -0.66 3.77
CA VAL A 56 -16.70 -0.35 3.35
C VAL A 56 -16.79 -0.38 1.83
N THR A 57 -17.88 -0.94 1.32
CA THR A 57 -18.23 -0.90 -0.10
C THR A 57 -19.69 -0.51 -0.31
N ALA A 58 -19.96 0.14 -1.44
CA ALA A 58 -21.31 0.37 -1.93
C ALA A 58 -21.29 0.19 -3.46
N THR A 59 -22.43 -0.19 -4.04
CA THR A 59 -22.58 -0.40 -5.49
C THR A 59 -23.69 0.52 -6.00
N LEU A 60 -23.45 1.13 -7.16
CA LEU A 60 -24.37 2.04 -7.83
C LEU A 60 -24.55 1.65 -9.28
N GLY A 61 -25.76 1.72 -9.79
CA GLY A 61 -26.11 1.31 -11.16
C GLY A 61 -26.33 -0.19 -11.29
N ASN A 62 -26.60 -0.65 -12.51
CA ASN A 62 -26.94 -2.03 -12.76
C ASN A 62 -26.44 -2.49 -14.15
N GLY A 63 -25.80 -3.66 -14.19
CA GLY A 63 -25.29 -4.27 -15.41
C GLY A 63 -24.12 -3.51 -16.06
N GLY A 64 -23.83 -3.82 -17.30
CA GLY A 64 -22.71 -3.23 -18.05
C GLY A 64 -21.34 -3.56 -17.46
N ARG A 65 -20.36 -2.70 -17.77
CA ARG A 65 -19.02 -2.79 -17.17
C ARG A 65 -19.02 -2.27 -15.74
N VAL A 66 -18.15 -2.84 -14.92
CA VAL A 66 -18.02 -2.50 -13.51
C VAL A 66 -16.71 -1.76 -13.26
N LEU A 67 -16.82 -0.49 -12.87
CA LEU A 67 -15.70 0.33 -12.46
C LEU A 67 -15.62 0.40 -10.95
N LEU A 68 -14.50 0.02 -10.36
CA LEU A 68 -14.21 0.22 -8.94
C LEU A 68 -13.48 1.55 -8.74
N LEU A 69 -14.01 2.40 -7.86
CA LEU A 69 -13.37 3.61 -7.37
C LEU A 69 -12.88 3.38 -5.95
N ARG A 70 -11.58 3.59 -5.70
CA ARG A 70 -10.93 3.28 -4.43
C ARG A 70 -10.42 4.53 -3.74
N ALA A 71 -10.67 4.64 -2.45
CA ALA A 71 -9.96 5.50 -1.52
C ALA A 71 -9.50 4.69 -0.31
N ASP A 72 -8.32 4.98 0.21
CA ASP A 72 -7.89 4.56 1.53
C ASP A 72 -8.42 5.54 2.59
N MET A 73 -8.43 5.10 3.86
CA MET A 73 -9.01 5.89 4.94
C MET A 73 -8.30 5.74 6.29
N ASP A 74 -7.16 5.03 6.34
CA ASP A 74 -6.34 4.92 7.53
C ASP A 74 -5.34 6.09 7.66
N GLY A 75 -4.92 6.39 8.88
CA GLY A 75 -3.87 7.32 9.22
C GLY A 75 -2.59 6.62 9.66
N LEU A 76 -1.59 7.41 10.02
CA LEU A 76 -0.29 6.97 10.50
C LEU A 76 -0.18 7.09 12.03
N PRO A 77 0.55 6.17 12.71
CA PRO A 77 0.79 6.23 14.15
C PRO A 77 1.90 7.22 14.49
N MET A 78 1.62 8.49 14.31
CA MET A 78 2.57 9.58 14.56
C MET A 78 1.85 10.83 15.06
N PRO A 79 2.52 11.71 15.83
CA PRO A 79 1.94 12.98 16.22
C PRO A 79 1.80 13.93 15.02
N GLU A 80 0.77 14.76 15.07
CA GLU A 80 0.58 15.84 14.10
C GLU A 80 1.12 17.15 14.66
N GLU A 81 1.93 17.86 13.87
CA GLU A 81 2.55 19.13 14.22
C GLU A 81 2.04 20.30 13.35
N SER A 82 0.91 20.14 12.68
CA SER A 82 0.35 21.17 11.80
C SER A 82 -0.15 22.42 12.53
N GLY A 83 -0.58 22.28 13.78
CA GLY A 83 -1.21 23.35 14.55
C GLY A 83 -2.62 23.70 14.09
N GLU A 84 -3.21 22.92 13.21
CA GLU A 84 -4.56 23.14 12.67
C GLU A 84 -5.64 22.87 13.73
N ALA A 85 -6.71 23.67 13.72
CA ALA A 85 -7.82 23.52 14.67
C ALA A 85 -8.58 22.18 14.56
N PHE A 86 -8.41 21.48 13.45
CA PHE A 86 -8.96 20.15 13.16
C PHE A 86 -7.94 19.03 13.27
N ALA A 87 -6.78 19.25 13.86
CA ALA A 87 -5.80 18.21 14.15
C ALA A 87 -6.40 17.11 15.04
N CYS A 88 -5.91 15.88 14.91
CA CYS A 88 -6.41 14.76 15.72
C CYS A 88 -6.08 14.98 17.20
N PRO A 89 -7.09 15.05 18.10
CA PRO A 89 -6.88 15.41 19.50
C PRO A 89 -6.15 14.33 20.31
N THR A 90 -5.96 13.12 19.75
CA THR A 90 -5.22 12.06 20.44
C THR A 90 -3.74 12.37 20.55
N GLY A 91 -3.18 13.20 19.64
CA GLY A 91 -1.76 13.49 19.54
C GLY A 91 -0.87 12.27 19.22
N LYS A 92 -1.48 11.15 18.78
CA LYS A 92 -0.80 9.88 18.51
C LYS A 92 -0.99 9.37 17.08
N THR A 93 -1.97 9.91 16.38
CA THR A 93 -2.34 9.50 15.02
C THR A 93 -2.59 10.72 14.17
N ALA A 94 -2.25 10.66 12.87
CA ALA A 94 -2.44 11.76 11.95
C ALA A 94 -2.64 11.27 10.51
N HIS A 95 -3.38 12.02 9.70
CA HIS A 95 -3.51 11.81 8.25
C HIS A 95 -2.42 12.56 7.48
N THR A 96 -1.16 12.20 7.68
CA THR A 96 -0.02 12.85 7.02
C THR A 96 0.20 12.37 5.58
N CYS A 97 -0.38 11.22 5.19
CA CYS A 97 -0.39 10.72 3.82
C CYS A 97 -1.59 11.26 2.99
N GLY A 98 -2.57 11.88 3.64
CA GLY A 98 -3.71 12.51 2.93
C GLY A 98 -4.89 11.60 2.65
N HIS A 99 -5.00 10.45 3.31
CA HIS A 99 -6.12 9.51 3.11
C HIS A 99 -7.48 10.10 3.51
N ASP A 100 -7.50 11.09 4.40
CA ASP A 100 -8.67 11.90 4.72
C ASP A 100 -9.21 12.66 3.49
N PHE A 101 -8.32 13.18 2.62
CA PHE A 101 -8.73 13.76 1.33
C PHE A 101 -9.30 12.71 0.40
N HIS A 102 -8.66 11.54 0.32
CA HIS A 102 -9.09 10.48 -0.59
C HIS A 102 -10.50 10.00 -0.25
N ALA A 103 -10.77 9.72 1.02
CA ALA A 103 -12.08 9.30 1.49
C ALA A 103 -13.14 10.38 1.26
N ALA A 104 -12.86 11.66 1.58
CA ALA A 104 -13.80 12.76 1.37
C ALA A 104 -14.09 12.99 -0.12
N MET A 105 -13.08 12.92 -0.99
CA MET A 105 -13.27 13.02 -2.44
C MET A 105 -14.13 11.87 -2.98
N LEU A 106 -13.92 10.65 -2.50
CA LEU A 106 -14.71 9.50 -2.94
C LEU A 106 -16.16 9.58 -2.45
N LEU A 107 -16.42 10.10 -1.23
CA LEU A 107 -17.76 10.40 -0.75
C LEU A 107 -18.48 11.41 -1.66
N SER A 108 -17.83 12.51 -2.01
CA SER A 108 -18.38 13.50 -2.93
C SER A 108 -18.64 12.93 -4.33
N ALA A 109 -17.73 12.09 -4.84
CA ALA A 109 -17.91 11.40 -6.11
C ALA A 109 -19.12 10.45 -6.06
N ALA A 110 -19.27 9.71 -4.97
CA ALA A 110 -20.40 8.79 -4.76
C ALA A 110 -21.74 9.56 -4.79
N ARG A 111 -21.82 10.71 -4.12
CA ARG A 111 -23.01 11.57 -4.14
C ARG A 111 -23.32 12.07 -5.55
N ILE A 112 -22.34 12.63 -6.25
CA ILE A 112 -22.52 13.16 -7.61
C ILE A 112 -22.97 12.08 -8.58
N LEU A 113 -22.38 10.89 -8.49
CA LEU A 113 -22.74 9.75 -9.31
C LEU A 113 -24.15 9.25 -8.98
N LYS A 114 -24.53 9.21 -7.71
CA LYS A 114 -25.90 8.87 -7.27
C LYS A 114 -26.93 9.82 -7.86
N GLU A 115 -26.66 11.13 -7.87
CA GLU A 115 -27.53 12.13 -8.49
C GLU A 115 -27.71 11.90 -10.02
N GLN A 116 -26.83 11.14 -10.67
CA GLN A 116 -26.88 10.80 -12.10
C GLN A 116 -27.13 9.31 -12.36
N GLU A 117 -27.55 8.55 -11.37
CA GLU A 117 -27.73 7.10 -11.45
C GLU A 117 -28.52 6.65 -12.69
N SER A 118 -29.60 7.34 -13.03
CA SER A 118 -30.44 7.03 -14.20
C SER A 118 -29.73 7.16 -15.56
N LYS A 119 -28.56 7.81 -15.59
CA LYS A 119 -27.74 7.97 -16.80
C LYS A 119 -26.55 7.05 -16.88
N LEU A 120 -26.27 6.31 -15.81
CA LEU A 120 -25.19 5.35 -15.80
C LEU A 120 -25.47 4.20 -16.78
N LYS A 121 -24.47 3.87 -17.59
CA LYS A 121 -24.53 2.75 -18.56
C LYS A 121 -23.81 1.49 -18.05
N GLY A 122 -23.43 1.47 -16.79
CA GLY A 122 -22.69 0.41 -16.12
C GLY A 122 -22.85 0.48 -14.63
N THR A 123 -21.98 -0.19 -13.93
CA THR A 123 -21.97 -0.27 -12.47
C THR A 123 -20.73 0.40 -11.93
N VAL A 124 -20.88 1.20 -10.88
CA VAL A 124 -19.77 1.76 -10.10
C VAL A 124 -19.77 1.10 -8.72
N LYS A 125 -18.61 0.58 -8.32
CA LYS A 125 -18.37 0.02 -7.01
C LYS A 125 -17.42 0.94 -6.25
N PHE A 126 -17.82 1.39 -5.07
CA PHE A 126 -16.98 2.22 -4.20
C PHE A 126 -16.25 1.34 -3.21
N MET A 127 -14.97 1.59 -3.02
CA MET A 127 -14.11 0.87 -2.09
C MET A 127 -13.44 1.86 -1.15
N PHE A 128 -13.82 1.83 0.12
CA PHE A 128 -13.16 2.57 1.19
C PHE A 128 -12.28 1.60 1.97
N GLN A 129 -10.97 1.68 1.75
CA GLN A 129 -9.99 0.70 2.18
C GLN A 129 -9.33 1.13 3.49
N PRO A 130 -9.27 0.28 4.53
CA PRO A 130 -8.42 0.48 5.72
C PRO A 130 -6.98 0.01 5.43
N ALA A 131 -6.06 0.25 6.37
CA ALA A 131 -4.75 -0.39 6.45
C ALA A 131 -3.93 -0.36 5.13
N GLU A 132 -3.93 0.77 4.43
CA GLU A 132 -3.04 0.96 3.27
C GLU A 132 -1.59 0.98 3.71
N GLU A 133 -1.29 1.73 4.77
CA GLU A 133 0.06 1.95 5.31
C GLU A 133 0.74 0.67 5.86
N THR A 134 -0.07 -0.35 6.15
CA THR A 134 0.42 -1.67 6.58
C THR A 134 0.28 -2.74 5.50
N PHE A 135 -0.17 -2.36 4.27
CA PHE A 135 -0.36 -3.26 3.12
C PHE A 135 -1.35 -4.41 3.35
N GLN A 136 -2.25 -4.27 4.32
CA GLN A 136 -3.19 -5.35 4.69
C GLN A 136 -4.60 -5.13 4.15
N GLY A 137 -5.02 -3.88 4.01
CA GLY A 137 -6.42 -3.55 3.76
C GLY A 137 -6.95 -4.01 2.41
N SER A 138 -6.20 -3.79 1.32
CA SER A 138 -6.63 -4.26 0.00
C SER A 138 -6.72 -5.78 -0.06
N LYS A 139 -5.77 -6.50 0.52
CA LYS A 139 -5.78 -7.95 0.60
C LYS A 139 -7.00 -8.45 1.39
N ASN A 140 -7.24 -7.85 2.56
CA ASN A 140 -8.41 -8.16 3.38
C ASN A 140 -9.72 -7.99 2.58
N MET A 141 -9.92 -6.86 1.89
CA MET A 141 -11.12 -6.63 1.11
C MET A 141 -11.23 -7.53 -0.12
N ILE A 142 -10.12 -7.91 -0.76
CA ILE A 142 -10.11 -8.87 -1.89
C ILE A 142 -10.53 -10.25 -1.41
N GLU A 143 -10.02 -10.73 -0.29
CA GLU A 143 -10.40 -12.00 0.32
C GLU A 143 -11.89 -12.03 0.72
N HIS A 144 -12.50 -10.85 0.99
CA HIS A 144 -13.93 -10.71 1.25
C HIS A 144 -14.76 -10.34 0.00
N GLY A 145 -14.19 -10.50 -1.20
CA GLY A 145 -14.92 -10.44 -2.45
C GLY A 145 -15.17 -9.06 -3.03
N ILE A 146 -14.38 -8.02 -2.68
CA ILE A 146 -14.55 -6.66 -3.25
C ILE A 146 -14.48 -6.66 -4.78
N LEU A 147 -13.73 -7.57 -5.40
CA LEU A 147 -13.61 -7.68 -6.85
C LEU A 147 -14.71 -8.52 -7.50
N GLU A 148 -15.58 -9.16 -6.70
CA GLU A 148 -16.65 -10.05 -7.15
C GLU A 148 -18.04 -9.47 -6.83
N ASN A 149 -19.08 -9.96 -7.46
CA ASN A 149 -20.50 -9.69 -7.19
C ASN A 149 -20.89 -8.19 -7.11
N PRO A 150 -20.82 -7.39 -8.19
CA PRO A 150 -20.43 -7.77 -9.54
C PRO A 150 -18.91 -7.81 -9.73
N LYS A 151 -18.45 -8.63 -10.70
CA LYS A 151 -17.02 -8.73 -11.02
C LYS A 151 -16.51 -7.42 -11.58
N VAL A 152 -15.41 -6.93 -11.03
CA VAL A 152 -14.77 -5.65 -11.40
C VAL A 152 -14.00 -5.80 -12.72
N ASP A 153 -14.27 -4.92 -13.68
CA ASP A 153 -13.59 -4.86 -14.98
C ASP A 153 -12.38 -3.92 -14.97
N ALA A 154 -12.46 -2.85 -14.19
CA ALA A 154 -11.39 -1.86 -14.03
C ALA A 154 -11.45 -1.19 -12.67
N ALA A 155 -10.31 -0.70 -12.19
CA ALA A 155 -10.20 0.04 -10.94
C ALA A 155 -9.47 1.37 -11.17
N LEU A 156 -9.87 2.40 -10.42
CA LEU A 156 -9.28 3.72 -10.43
C LEU A 156 -9.10 4.21 -8.99
N ALA A 157 -7.93 4.78 -8.71
CA ALA A 157 -7.62 5.45 -7.46
C ALA A 157 -6.80 6.71 -7.74
N TYR A 158 -6.91 7.70 -6.86
CA TYR A 158 -6.10 8.91 -6.86
C TYR A 158 -5.35 9.03 -5.56
N HIS A 159 -4.17 9.65 -5.61
CA HIS A 159 -3.42 10.00 -4.42
C HIS A 159 -3.09 11.49 -4.43
N VAL A 160 -3.38 12.21 -3.34
CA VAL A 160 -2.93 13.58 -3.17
C VAL A 160 -1.43 13.61 -2.92
N SER A 161 -0.74 14.58 -3.50
CA SER A 161 0.70 14.74 -3.29
C SER A 161 0.97 16.08 -2.61
N PRO A 162 1.50 16.08 -1.38
CA PRO A 162 1.97 17.31 -0.75
C PRO A 162 3.26 17.79 -1.44
N GLY A 163 3.49 19.08 -1.46
CA GLY A 163 4.76 19.59 -1.92
C GLY A 163 4.69 20.91 -2.68
N LYS A 164 5.77 21.23 -3.43
CA LYS A 164 5.94 22.48 -4.16
C LYS A 164 5.22 22.51 -5.52
N MET A 165 4.35 21.55 -5.79
CA MET A 165 3.64 21.50 -7.05
C MET A 165 2.45 22.49 -7.06
N PRO A 166 2.11 23.07 -8.22
CA PRO A 166 0.93 23.92 -8.33
C PRO A 166 -0.35 23.20 -7.93
N VAL A 167 -1.21 23.88 -7.18
CA VAL A 167 -2.55 23.35 -6.84
C VAL A 167 -3.35 23.16 -8.14
N GLY A 168 -4.00 22.01 -8.25
CA GLY A 168 -4.78 21.64 -9.43
C GLY A 168 -3.98 20.89 -10.50
N LEU A 169 -2.67 20.67 -10.29
CA LEU A 169 -1.91 19.80 -11.18
C LEU A 169 -2.37 18.35 -10.99
N PHE A 170 -2.75 17.73 -12.07
CA PHE A 170 -3.09 16.32 -12.14
C PHE A 170 -2.02 15.55 -12.90
N MET A 171 -1.45 14.51 -12.26
CA MET A 171 -0.43 13.65 -12.86
C MET A 171 -0.95 12.23 -13.00
N TYR A 172 -0.60 11.62 -14.10
CA TYR A 172 -0.94 10.23 -14.39
C TYR A 172 0.22 9.54 -15.12
N ASN A 173 0.22 8.23 -15.07
CA ASN A 173 1.14 7.42 -15.88
C ASN A 173 0.33 6.61 -16.89
N ASP A 174 0.52 6.86 -18.17
CA ASP A 174 -0.17 6.17 -19.26
C ASP A 174 0.55 4.90 -19.72
N LYS A 175 1.78 4.67 -19.27
CA LYS A 175 2.60 3.53 -19.68
C LYS A 175 3.46 2.98 -18.55
N GLY A 176 3.37 1.67 -18.34
CA GLY A 176 4.25 0.94 -17.46
C GLY A 176 3.93 1.13 -15.98
N THR A 177 4.96 1.07 -15.16
CA THR A 177 4.81 1.00 -13.71
C THR A 177 4.64 2.37 -13.09
N MET A 178 3.54 2.56 -12.38
CA MET A 178 3.27 3.77 -11.58
C MET A 178 3.96 3.69 -10.22
N MET A 179 3.90 2.53 -9.55
CA MET A 179 4.54 2.30 -8.27
C MET A 179 5.31 0.98 -8.29
N TYR A 180 6.49 0.97 -7.70
CA TYR A 180 7.32 -0.23 -7.58
C TYR A 180 6.74 -1.17 -6.54
N SER A 181 7.08 -2.47 -6.64
CA SER A 181 6.73 -3.45 -5.62
C SER A 181 7.32 -3.07 -4.25
N VAL A 182 6.69 -3.58 -3.19
CA VAL A 182 7.17 -3.43 -1.81
C VAL A 182 7.24 -4.81 -1.17
N ASP A 183 8.42 -5.41 -1.14
CA ASP A 183 8.67 -6.69 -0.49
C ASP A 183 9.64 -6.48 0.66
N GLY A 184 9.12 -6.46 1.88
CA GLY A 184 9.91 -6.42 3.10
C GLY A 184 10.18 -7.83 3.60
N PHE A 185 11.39 -8.09 4.08
CA PHE A 185 11.76 -9.39 4.61
C PHE A 185 12.66 -9.29 5.83
N LYS A 186 12.61 -10.36 6.65
CA LYS A 186 13.47 -10.57 7.80
C LYS A 186 14.07 -11.98 7.71
N ILE A 187 15.37 -12.06 7.77
CA ILE A 187 16.14 -13.31 7.81
C ILE A 187 16.74 -13.45 9.21
N THR A 188 16.33 -14.46 9.96
CA THR A 188 16.93 -14.83 11.23
C THR A 188 17.88 -15.98 10.98
N VAL A 189 19.17 -15.71 11.01
CA VAL A 189 20.22 -16.72 10.94
C VAL A 189 20.36 -17.41 12.29
N LYS A 190 20.30 -18.73 12.30
CA LYS A 190 20.49 -19.57 13.49
C LYS A 190 21.82 -20.26 13.42
N GLY A 191 22.61 -20.06 14.46
CA GLY A 191 23.88 -20.71 14.68
C GLY A 191 23.92 -21.45 16.00
N LYS A 192 25.11 -21.54 16.58
CA LYS A 192 25.36 -22.11 17.90
C LYS A 192 26.36 -21.24 18.64
N GLY A 193 25.95 -20.69 19.77
CA GLY A 193 26.79 -19.86 20.61
C GLY A 193 28.01 -20.59 21.17
N SER A 194 29.12 -19.86 21.32
CA SER A 194 30.33 -20.36 21.93
C SER A 194 31.20 -19.20 22.46
N HIS A 195 32.21 -19.57 23.27
CA HIS A 195 33.23 -18.62 23.66
C HIS A 195 34.09 -18.23 22.46
N GLY A 196 34.36 -16.94 22.26
CA GLY A 196 35.06 -16.42 21.08
C GLY A 196 36.48 -17.02 20.84
N ALA A 197 37.13 -17.52 21.87
CA ALA A 197 38.41 -18.25 21.75
C ALA A 197 38.25 -19.72 21.34
N TYR A 198 37.03 -20.25 21.30
CA TYR A 198 36.70 -21.62 20.89
C TYR A 198 35.68 -21.66 19.76
N PRO A 199 35.93 -21.02 18.62
CA PRO A 199 34.97 -20.91 17.53
C PRO A 199 34.58 -22.23 16.91
N HIS A 200 35.44 -23.24 17.00
CA HIS A 200 35.22 -24.60 16.52
C HIS A 200 34.14 -25.38 17.32
N ALA A 201 33.75 -24.88 18.50
CA ALA A 201 32.69 -25.48 19.32
C ALA A 201 31.30 -24.88 19.01
N GLY A 202 31.23 -23.83 18.23
CA GLY A 202 30.04 -23.12 17.81
C GLY A 202 29.78 -23.15 16.30
N VAL A 203 28.72 -22.44 15.90
CA VAL A 203 28.39 -22.08 14.52
C VAL A 203 28.11 -20.59 14.53
N ASP A 204 28.93 -19.81 13.85
CA ASP A 204 28.89 -18.33 13.92
C ASP A 204 27.83 -17.72 13.00
N PRO A 205 26.68 -17.24 13.53
CA PRO A 205 25.63 -16.66 12.72
C PRO A 205 25.99 -15.27 12.19
N ILE A 206 26.97 -14.56 12.78
CA ILE A 206 27.46 -13.29 12.25
C ILE A 206 28.20 -13.53 10.94
N ASN A 207 29.13 -14.50 10.94
CA ASN A 207 29.86 -14.88 9.74
C ASN A 207 28.90 -15.36 8.64
N ILE A 208 27.92 -16.20 8.96
CA ILE A 208 26.88 -16.65 8.02
C ILE A 208 26.09 -15.45 7.47
N GLY A 209 25.65 -14.54 8.33
CA GLY A 209 24.88 -13.36 7.92
C GLY A 209 25.65 -12.42 6.99
N VAL A 210 26.97 -12.27 7.19
CA VAL A 210 27.84 -11.51 6.28
C VAL A 210 27.89 -12.17 4.90
N HIS A 211 28.06 -13.49 4.84
CA HIS A 211 28.06 -14.22 3.57
C HIS A 211 26.70 -14.18 2.86
N ILE A 212 25.60 -14.28 3.60
CA ILE A 212 24.26 -14.09 3.04
C ILE A 212 24.14 -12.66 2.47
N HIS A 213 24.54 -11.63 3.22
CA HIS A 213 24.49 -10.24 2.74
C HIS A 213 25.23 -10.07 1.41
N LEU A 214 26.45 -10.59 1.32
CA LEU A 214 27.26 -10.51 0.10
C LEU A 214 26.64 -11.29 -1.06
N ALA A 215 26.17 -12.52 -0.82
CA ALA A 215 25.56 -13.37 -1.83
C ALA A 215 24.26 -12.76 -2.40
N LEU A 216 23.47 -12.08 -1.58
CA LEU A 216 22.25 -11.41 -2.02
C LEU A 216 22.52 -10.25 -2.99
N GLN A 217 23.68 -9.59 -2.93
CA GLN A 217 24.05 -8.53 -3.89
C GLN A 217 24.23 -9.08 -5.30
N GLU A 218 24.64 -10.34 -5.44
CA GLU A 218 24.81 -10.99 -6.74
C GLU A 218 23.48 -11.17 -7.49
N LEU A 219 22.36 -11.25 -6.79
CA LEU A 219 21.05 -11.36 -7.42
C LEU A 219 20.77 -10.17 -8.34
N ILE A 220 21.02 -8.95 -7.87
CA ILE A 220 20.86 -7.74 -8.68
C ILE A 220 21.93 -7.66 -9.77
N ALA A 221 23.18 -8.04 -9.44
CA ALA A 221 24.30 -7.87 -10.34
C ALA A 221 24.36 -8.93 -11.46
N ARG A 222 23.74 -10.11 -11.28
CA ARG A 222 23.93 -11.27 -12.16
C ARG A 222 22.66 -11.99 -12.59
N GLU A 223 21.53 -11.82 -11.90
CA GLU A 223 20.31 -12.60 -12.17
C GLU A 223 19.15 -11.78 -12.70
N THR A 224 19.11 -10.45 -12.45
CA THR A 224 18.04 -9.57 -12.95
C THR A 224 18.35 -9.04 -14.35
N ASP A 225 17.30 -8.81 -15.15
CA ASP A 225 17.44 -8.15 -16.45
C ASP A 225 17.79 -6.67 -16.23
N PRO A 226 18.92 -6.17 -16.81
CA PRO A 226 19.33 -4.78 -16.67
C PRO A 226 18.35 -3.77 -17.28
N ALA A 227 17.40 -4.20 -18.09
CA ALA A 227 16.31 -3.35 -18.61
C ALA A 227 15.23 -3.04 -17.55
N HIS A 228 15.22 -3.77 -16.44
CA HIS A 228 14.25 -3.59 -15.35
C HIS A 228 14.90 -2.93 -14.13
N ALA A 229 14.19 -2.01 -13.52
CA ALA A 229 14.63 -1.41 -12.26
C ALA A 229 14.39 -2.38 -11.10
N CYS A 230 15.49 -2.84 -10.48
CA CYS A 230 15.50 -3.76 -9.37
C CYS A 230 16.38 -3.23 -8.25
N VAL A 231 15.91 -3.31 -7.01
CA VAL A 231 16.67 -2.92 -5.81
C VAL A 231 16.49 -4.02 -4.76
N LEU A 232 17.59 -4.43 -4.14
CA LEU A 232 17.61 -5.25 -2.93
C LEU A 232 18.51 -4.55 -1.91
N THR A 233 17.96 -4.20 -0.75
CA THR A 233 18.69 -3.51 0.29
C THR A 233 18.53 -4.24 1.62
N ILE A 234 19.65 -4.49 2.32
CA ILE A 234 19.64 -4.85 3.72
C ILE A 234 19.80 -3.57 4.53
N GLY A 235 18.71 -3.12 5.16
CA GLY A 235 18.67 -1.89 5.95
C GLY A 235 19.03 -2.08 7.43
N GLN A 236 19.01 -3.32 7.91
CA GLN A 236 19.34 -3.65 9.29
C GLN A 236 20.10 -4.97 9.36
N PHE A 237 21.19 -4.98 10.14
CA PHE A 237 21.91 -6.17 10.53
C PHE A 237 22.22 -6.07 12.02
N LYS A 238 21.65 -6.97 12.84
CA LYS A 238 21.83 -7.02 14.29
C LYS A 238 22.30 -8.39 14.72
N ALA A 239 23.39 -8.45 15.51
CA ALA A 239 23.90 -9.70 16.08
C ALA A 239 24.87 -9.41 17.23
N GLY A 240 24.85 -10.30 18.23
CA GLY A 240 25.80 -10.32 19.34
C GLY A 240 25.68 -9.11 20.28
N GLU A 241 26.16 -9.28 21.52
CA GLU A 241 26.17 -8.26 22.55
C GLU A 241 27.56 -8.06 23.17
N ALA A 242 28.45 -9.06 23.02
CA ALA A 242 29.78 -9.06 23.61
C ALA A 242 30.84 -9.51 22.61
N ALA A 243 31.99 -8.84 22.60
CA ALA A 243 33.08 -9.09 21.64
C ALA A 243 33.74 -10.46 21.74
N ASN A 244 33.63 -11.12 22.87
CA ASN A 244 34.25 -12.43 23.16
C ASN A 244 33.25 -13.60 23.17
N ILE A 245 32.04 -13.39 22.63
CA ILE A 245 30.98 -14.40 22.57
C ILE A 245 30.48 -14.50 21.13
N ILE A 246 30.46 -15.71 20.57
CA ILE A 246 29.70 -16.01 19.34
C ILE A 246 28.23 -16.15 19.73
N PRO A 247 27.31 -15.36 19.18
CA PRO A 247 25.89 -15.40 19.54
C PRO A 247 25.20 -16.65 18.97
N GLU A 248 23.95 -16.87 19.35
CA GLU A 248 23.13 -17.94 18.79
C GLU A 248 22.40 -17.52 17.51
N THR A 249 22.18 -16.22 17.33
CA THR A 249 21.42 -15.68 16.21
C THR A 249 22.01 -14.39 15.66
N ALA A 250 21.75 -14.15 14.37
CA ALA A 250 21.91 -12.86 13.71
C ALA A 250 20.65 -12.54 12.90
N VAL A 251 20.25 -11.28 12.84
CA VAL A 251 19.05 -10.84 12.13
C VAL A 251 19.39 -9.82 11.06
N LEU A 252 18.99 -10.12 9.82
CA LEU A 252 19.03 -9.19 8.71
C LEU A 252 17.59 -8.80 8.34
N GLN A 253 17.33 -7.50 8.14
CA GLN A 253 16.06 -7.04 7.58
C GLN A 253 16.34 -6.21 6.33
N GLY A 254 15.50 -6.40 5.33
CA GLY A 254 15.70 -5.77 4.06
C GLY A 254 14.43 -5.54 3.27
N THR A 255 14.61 -4.98 2.10
CA THR A 255 13.52 -4.69 1.18
C THR A 255 13.93 -4.97 -0.26
N ILE A 256 12.96 -5.46 -1.05
CA ILE A 256 13.07 -5.59 -2.50
C ILE A 256 12.07 -4.60 -3.14
N ARG A 257 12.53 -3.93 -4.21
CA ARG A 257 11.71 -3.04 -5.05
C ARG A 257 11.95 -3.38 -6.50
N THR A 258 10.88 -3.57 -7.26
CA THR A 258 10.97 -3.78 -8.71
C THR A 258 9.82 -3.08 -9.42
N ASN A 259 10.03 -2.79 -10.70
CA ASN A 259 8.99 -2.29 -11.60
C ASN A 259 8.38 -3.39 -12.47
N ASN A 260 8.72 -4.65 -12.21
CA ASN A 260 8.32 -5.79 -13.04
C ASN A 260 7.93 -6.99 -12.17
N THR A 261 6.79 -7.61 -12.46
CA THR A 261 6.27 -8.74 -11.67
C THR A 261 7.17 -9.98 -11.75
N LYS A 262 7.72 -10.28 -12.93
CA LYS A 262 8.60 -11.46 -13.10
C LYS A 262 9.91 -11.31 -12.32
N GLU A 263 10.50 -10.11 -12.36
CA GLU A 263 11.70 -9.80 -11.58
C GLU A 263 11.42 -9.86 -10.07
N ARG A 264 10.24 -9.40 -9.64
CA ARG A 264 9.81 -9.54 -8.25
C ARG A 264 9.77 -11.00 -7.80
N GLU A 265 9.06 -11.84 -8.57
CA GLU A 265 8.94 -13.27 -8.28
C GLU A 265 10.31 -13.96 -8.27
N LEU A 266 11.18 -13.63 -9.24
CA LEU A 266 12.56 -14.10 -9.28
C LEU A 266 13.31 -13.72 -8.00
N LEU A 267 13.36 -12.43 -7.67
CA LEU A 267 14.15 -11.92 -6.54
C LEU A 267 13.66 -12.45 -5.19
N VAL A 268 12.35 -12.50 -4.95
CA VAL A 268 11.80 -13.04 -3.69
C VAL A 268 12.13 -14.52 -3.55
N ARG A 269 11.97 -15.31 -4.59
CA ARG A 269 12.33 -16.73 -4.59
C ARG A 269 13.84 -16.93 -4.38
N ARG A 270 14.65 -16.24 -5.17
CA ARG A 270 16.11 -16.39 -5.12
C ARG A 270 16.71 -15.90 -3.80
N MET A 271 16.18 -14.83 -3.22
CA MET A 271 16.58 -14.36 -1.90
C MET A 271 16.46 -15.47 -0.85
N LYS A 272 15.33 -16.18 -0.84
CA LYS A 272 15.10 -17.31 0.08
C LYS A 272 16.11 -18.44 -0.19
N GLU A 273 16.20 -18.89 -1.44
CA GLU A 273 17.12 -19.98 -1.83
C GLU A 273 18.59 -19.68 -1.51
N VAL A 274 19.05 -18.46 -1.77
CA VAL A 274 20.44 -18.04 -1.54
C VAL A 274 20.71 -17.99 -0.02
N ALA A 275 19.79 -17.42 0.75
CA ALA A 275 19.95 -17.35 2.19
C ALA A 275 20.04 -18.75 2.84
N GLU A 276 19.13 -19.66 2.45
CA GLU A 276 19.09 -21.04 2.95
C GLU A 276 20.36 -21.81 2.60
N LYS A 277 20.76 -21.79 1.33
CA LYS A 277 21.95 -22.51 0.86
C LYS A 277 23.25 -21.94 1.43
N THR A 278 23.34 -20.62 1.59
CA THR A 278 24.50 -20.00 2.21
C THR A 278 24.63 -20.39 3.68
N ALA A 279 23.52 -20.42 4.42
CA ALA A 279 23.54 -20.86 5.80
C ALA A 279 23.97 -22.32 5.95
N ASP A 280 23.46 -23.20 5.07
CA ASP A 280 23.79 -24.62 5.05
C ASP A 280 25.29 -24.87 4.81
N VAL A 281 25.94 -24.12 3.91
CA VAL A 281 27.40 -24.19 3.66
C VAL A 281 28.22 -24.05 4.95
N TYR A 282 27.74 -23.26 5.90
CA TYR A 282 28.41 -22.98 7.19
C TYR A 282 27.78 -23.71 8.37
N ASN A 283 27.01 -24.78 8.14
CA ASN A 283 26.32 -25.59 9.15
C ASN A 283 25.32 -24.81 10.03
N GLY A 284 24.79 -23.70 9.55
CA GLY A 284 23.70 -22.94 10.17
C GLY A 284 22.37 -23.16 9.47
N SER A 285 21.37 -22.42 9.89
CA SER A 285 20.07 -22.39 9.22
C SER A 285 19.47 -20.97 9.25
N VAL A 286 18.40 -20.76 8.49
CA VAL A 286 17.68 -19.47 8.49
C VAL A 286 16.18 -19.69 8.67
N GLU A 287 15.53 -18.74 9.33
CA GLU A 287 14.10 -18.53 9.28
C GLU A 287 13.84 -17.24 8.51
N ILE A 288 12.95 -17.29 7.52
CA ILE A 288 12.65 -16.15 6.65
C ILE A 288 11.18 -15.78 6.79
N GLU A 289 10.94 -14.54 7.19
CA GLU A 289 9.62 -13.93 7.34
C GLU A 289 9.46 -12.83 6.28
N MET A 290 8.36 -12.87 5.51
CA MET A 290 7.98 -11.77 4.66
C MET A 290 7.15 -10.77 5.47
N ILE A 291 7.63 -9.54 5.58
CA ILE A 291 6.98 -8.45 6.35
C ILE A 291 5.90 -7.76 5.49
N SER A 292 6.18 -7.62 4.20
CA SER A 292 5.24 -7.06 3.22
C SER A 292 5.42 -7.73 1.86
N GLU A 293 4.34 -7.85 1.10
CA GLU A 293 4.31 -8.47 -0.22
C GLU A 293 3.32 -7.72 -1.12
N VAL A 294 3.77 -6.62 -1.73
CA VAL A 294 2.95 -5.76 -2.60
C VAL A 294 3.51 -5.80 -4.02
N PRO A 295 2.71 -6.20 -5.01
CA PRO A 295 3.15 -6.19 -6.41
C PRO A 295 3.32 -4.77 -6.95
N PRO A 296 4.06 -4.59 -8.06
CA PRO A 296 4.14 -3.29 -8.71
C PRO A 296 2.77 -2.89 -9.28
N LEU A 297 2.43 -1.61 -9.17
CA LEU A 297 1.25 -1.06 -9.83
C LEU A 297 1.58 -0.72 -11.28
N ILE A 298 1.02 -1.50 -12.20
CA ILE A 298 1.18 -1.31 -13.64
C ILE A 298 -0.13 -0.74 -14.20
N CYS A 299 -0.07 0.49 -14.71
CA CYS A 299 -1.24 1.14 -15.27
C CYS A 299 -1.66 0.51 -16.60
N ASN A 300 -2.96 0.32 -16.77
CA ASN A 300 -3.52 -0.19 -18.01
C ASN A 300 -3.64 0.95 -19.04
N PRO A 301 -2.93 0.92 -20.18
CA PRO A 301 -2.94 1.99 -21.16
C PRO A 301 -4.30 2.18 -21.83
N VAL A 302 -5.11 1.13 -21.92
CA VAL A 302 -6.47 1.20 -22.51
C VAL A 302 -7.41 1.98 -21.60
N SER A 303 -7.39 1.68 -20.30
CA SER A 303 -8.20 2.41 -19.30
C SER A 303 -7.85 3.89 -19.29
N TYR A 304 -6.57 4.24 -19.37
CA TYR A 304 -6.10 5.62 -19.45
C TYR A 304 -6.56 6.31 -20.74
N THR A 305 -6.44 5.68 -21.90
CA THR A 305 -6.89 6.25 -23.17
C THR A 305 -8.38 6.62 -23.13
N HIS A 306 -9.20 5.77 -22.52
CA HIS A 306 -10.62 6.06 -22.33
C HIS A 306 -10.85 7.22 -21.36
N LEU A 307 -10.10 7.33 -20.27
CA LEU A 307 -10.20 8.46 -19.35
C LEU A 307 -9.87 9.78 -20.05
N ARG A 308 -8.74 9.83 -20.78
CA ARG A 308 -8.31 11.02 -21.53
C ARG A 308 -9.31 11.44 -22.62
N ALA A 309 -10.00 10.51 -23.25
CA ALA A 309 -10.98 10.83 -24.30
C ALA A 309 -12.19 11.64 -23.79
N HIS A 310 -12.37 11.73 -22.47
CA HIS A 310 -13.43 12.51 -21.81
C HIS A 310 -12.92 13.80 -21.19
N GLU A 311 -11.61 14.10 -21.27
CA GLU A 311 -11.06 15.39 -20.84
C GLU A 311 -11.39 16.47 -21.88
N THR A 312 -11.83 17.64 -21.40
CA THR A 312 -12.02 18.80 -22.29
C THR A 312 -10.67 19.50 -22.50
N PRO A 313 -10.49 20.23 -23.64
CA PRO A 313 -9.26 21.00 -23.91
C PRO A 313 -8.90 22.01 -22.82
N GLU A 314 -9.86 22.40 -21.99
CA GLU A 314 -9.68 23.32 -20.86
C GLU A 314 -9.00 22.68 -19.64
N HIS A 315 -8.84 21.37 -19.64
CA HIS A 315 -8.21 20.58 -18.56
C HIS A 315 -6.83 20.04 -18.95
N LEU A 316 -6.34 20.34 -20.15
CA LEU A 316 -5.00 20.04 -20.64
C LEU A 316 -4.14 21.30 -20.61
#